data_da891b9f4f9e38d9f823403379c5559c
#
_entry.id   da891b9f4f9e38d9f823403379c5559c
#
_cell.length_a   1.000
_cell.length_b   1.000
_cell.length_c   1.000
_cell.angle_alpha   90.00
_cell.angle_beta   90.00
_cell.angle_gamma   90.00
#
_symmetry.space_group_name_H-M   'P 1'
#
loop_
_entity.id
_entity.type
_entity.pdbx_description
1 polymer ?
#
loop_
_entity_poly.entity_id
_entity_poly.type
_entity_poly.pdbx_seq_one_letter_code
_entity_poly.pdbx_strand_id
1 'polypeptide(L)'
;MAVAPLNKFLTIAVPVAPGEQTVYTAPTGSSAIVLYAQVSNVGIGETYPTVTFTHRRKSTSQRTNGNTRNNRIIKGAEIPPNDSLIIIDGRLVLERTAVAIDSIVIEGTQSGIVAISTCQYTDTTGITTVTTSVPHNFNAGDEVTMSGLAFTCASGNYGITTTIFPSPQQSFTIDSIIGSVGTSKTFVTNAGISSGIPHTYVSGGLVGPLQMEFICSILENSTT
;
A
#
# COMPACT_ATOMS: atom_id res chain seq x y z
N MET A 1 2.08 -14.37 -37.75
CA MET A 1 2.97 -15.17 -36.86
C MET A 1 2.35 -15.19 -35.49
N ALA A 2 2.10 -16.36 -34.90
CA ALA A 2 1.65 -16.43 -33.52
C ALA A 2 2.81 -16.00 -32.61
N VAL A 3 2.61 -14.99 -31.79
CA VAL A 3 3.60 -14.58 -30.78
C VAL A 3 3.53 -15.59 -29.66
N ALA A 4 4.69 -16.15 -29.28
CA ALA A 4 4.75 -17.08 -28.17
C ALA A 4 4.34 -16.38 -26.86
N PRO A 5 3.56 -17.02 -25.99
CA PRO A 5 3.19 -16.43 -24.69
C PRO A 5 4.46 -16.12 -23.89
N LEU A 6 4.54 -14.90 -23.38
CA LEU A 6 5.66 -14.45 -22.56
C LEU A 6 5.32 -14.70 -21.08
N ASN A 7 6.08 -15.59 -20.48
CA ASN A 7 6.02 -15.81 -19.02
C ASN A 7 6.93 -14.83 -18.29
N LYS A 8 6.42 -14.12 -17.31
CA LYS A 8 7.17 -13.20 -16.47
C LYS A 8 6.99 -13.54 -15.00
N PHE A 9 8.10 -13.77 -14.32
CA PHE A 9 8.11 -13.92 -12.87
C PHE A 9 8.24 -12.55 -12.20
N LEU A 10 7.39 -12.29 -11.21
CA LEU A 10 7.38 -11.07 -10.42
C LEU A 10 7.50 -11.43 -8.94
N THR A 11 8.30 -10.65 -8.22
CA THR A 11 8.26 -10.60 -6.76
C THR A 11 7.76 -9.23 -6.35
N ILE A 12 6.70 -9.19 -5.54
CA ILE A 12 6.17 -7.97 -4.95
C ILE A 12 6.50 -8.05 -3.47
N ALA A 13 7.23 -7.07 -2.96
CA ALA A 13 7.55 -6.91 -1.56
C ALA A 13 7.16 -5.48 -1.15
N VAL A 14 6.23 -5.36 -0.21
CA VAL A 14 5.69 -4.07 0.21
C VAL A 14 5.37 -4.05 1.71
N PRO A 15 5.52 -2.92 2.40
CA PRO A 15 4.99 -2.76 3.73
C PRO A 15 3.45 -2.81 3.68
N VAL A 16 2.84 -3.30 4.75
CA VAL A 16 1.39 -3.26 4.91
C VAL A 16 1.02 -1.95 5.61
N ALA A 17 0.55 -0.99 4.82
CA ALA A 17 0.11 0.30 5.32
C ALA A 17 -1.28 0.19 6.00
N PRO A 18 -1.68 1.17 6.84
CA PRO A 18 -3.01 1.23 7.42
C PRO A 18 -4.12 1.24 6.37
N GLY A 19 -5.16 0.44 6.56
CA GLY A 19 -6.30 0.34 5.64
C GLY A 19 -6.07 -0.59 4.45
N GLU A 20 -6.96 -0.49 3.46
CA GLU A 20 -6.91 -1.33 2.25
C GLU A 20 -5.83 -0.86 1.28
N GLN A 21 -5.03 -1.80 0.79
CA GLN A 21 -3.96 -1.57 -0.18
C GLN A 21 -4.07 -2.58 -1.32
N THR A 22 -4.22 -2.11 -2.56
CA THR A 22 -4.15 -2.97 -3.74
C THR A 22 -2.68 -3.19 -4.10
N VAL A 23 -2.20 -4.41 -3.94
CA VAL A 23 -0.78 -4.75 -4.16
C VAL A 23 -0.50 -5.27 -5.57
N TYR A 24 -1.52 -5.84 -6.21
CA TYR A 24 -1.42 -6.32 -7.59
C TYR A 24 -2.76 -6.27 -8.30
N THR A 25 -2.73 -5.95 -9.58
CA THR A 25 -3.89 -6.02 -10.48
C THR A 25 -3.46 -6.72 -11.76
N ALA A 26 -4.20 -7.74 -12.18
CA ALA A 26 -3.90 -8.47 -13.40
C ALA A 26 -3.86 -7.53 -14.63
N PRO A 27 -2.78 -7.54 -15.43
CA PRO A 27 -2.66 -6.69 -16.61
C PRO A 27 -3.66 -7.07 -17.70
N THR A 28 -3.94 -6.14 -18.62
CA THR A 28 -4.83 -6.40 -19.76
C THR A 28 -4.27 -7.50 -20.65
N GLY A 29 -5.09 -8.48 -21.05
CA GLY A 29 -4.69 -9.58 -21.92
C GLY A 29 -3.77 -10.60 -21.25
N SER A 30 -3.71 -10.62 -19.91
CA SER A 30 -2.88 -11.54 -19.16
C SER A 30 -3.69 -12.34 -18.15
N SER A 31 -3.20 -13.51 -17.82
CA SER A 31 -3.52 -14.23 -16.59
C SER A 31 -2.30 -14.24 -15.68
N ALA A 32 -2.52 -14.27 -14.39
CA ALA A 32 -1.46 -14.35 -13.41
C ALA A 32 -1.74 -15.46 -12.40
N ILE A 33 -0.69 -16.12 -11.93
CA ILE A 33 -0.78 -17.13 -10.90
C ILE A 33 0.06 -16.66 -9.72
N VAL A 34 -0.56 -16.43 -8.58
CA VAL A 34 0.15 -16.25 -7.32
C VAL A 34 0.59 -17.63 -6.85
N LEU A 35 1.89 -17.82 -6.78
CA LEU A 35 2.51 -19.07 -6.38
C LEU A 35 2.77 -19.13 -4.88
N TYR A 36 3.04 -17.97 -4.30
CA TYR A 36 3.37 -17.81 -2.89
C TYR A 36 2.96 -16.43 -2.39
N ALA A 37 2.45 -16.35 -1.18
CA ALA A 37 2.20 -15.09 -0.48
C ALA A 37 2.37 -15.27 1.03
N GLN A 38 3.07 -14.33 1.65
CA GLN A 38 3.37 -14.31 3.09
C GLN A 38 3.27 -12.90 3.64
N VAL A 39 2.89 -12.79 4.90
CA VAL A 39 3.02 -11.57 5.71
C VAL A 39 3.86 -11.88 6.93
N SER A 40 4.83 -11.02 7.22
CA SER A 40 5.68 -11.12 8.39
C SER A 40 5.40 -9.97 9.35
N ASN A 41 5.39 -10.26 10.65
CA ASN A 41 5.40 -9.24 11.69
C ASN A 41 6.84 -8.77 11.91
N VAL A 42 7.11 -7.53 11.53
CA VAL A 42 8.42 -6.86 11.67
C VAL A 42 8.37 -5.74 12.71
N GLY A 43 7.27 -5.66 13.46
CA GLY A 43 7.07 -4.65 14.50
C GLY A 43 8.06 -4.79 15.65
N ILE A 44 8.42 -3.66 16.26
CA ILE A 44 9.30 -3.64 17.42
C ILE A 44 8.50 -3.97 18.69
N GLY A 45 9.01 -4.90 19.48
CA GLY A 45 8.39 -5.33 20.74
C GLY A 45 7.24 -6.33 20.54
N GLU A 46 6.37 -6.44 21.54
CA GLU A 46 5.23 -7.35 21.51
C GLU A 46 4.03 -6.71 20.78
N THR A 47 4.06 -6.75 19.45
CA THR A 47 2.97 -6.29 18.61
C THR A 47 2.22 -7.47 18.01
N TYR A 48 0.90 -7.34 17.90
CA TYR A 48 0.00 -8.37 17.37
C TYR A 48 -0.88 -7.77 16.25
N PRO A 49 -0.28 -7.37 15.13
CA PRO A 49 -1.05 -6.85 14.00
C PRO A 49 -1.90 -7.96 13.39
N THR A 50 -3.01 -7.56 12.77
CA THR A 50 -3.85 -8.50 12.02
C THR A 50 -3.86 -8.19 10.55
N VAL A 51 -4.00 -9.22 9.72
CA VAL A 51 -4.05 -9.10 8.28
C VAL A 51 -5.32 -9.70 7.68
N THR A 52 -5.87 -9.01 6.69
CA THR A 52 -6.91 -9.52 5.79
C THR A 52 -6.35 -9.56 4.38
N PHE A 53 -6.40 -10.73 3.75
CA PHE A 53 -5.99 -10.91 2.36
C PHE A 53 -7.19 -11.25 1.49
N THR A 54 -7.40 -10.46 0.44
CA THR A 54 -8.60 -10.50 -0.38
C THR A 54 -8.26 -10.65 -1.86
N HIS A 55 -8.83 -11.67 -2.51
CA HIS A 55 -9.00 -11.71 -3.95
C HIS A 55 -10.22 -10.85 -4.29
N ARG A 56 -9.99 -9.74 -4.98
CA ARG A 56 -11.02 -8.79 -5.41
C ARG A 56 -11.26 -8.94 -6.89
N ARG A 57 -12.52 -9.19 -7.26
CA ARG A 57 -12.97 -9.22 -8.65
C ARG A 57 -13.91 -8.07 -8.92
N LYS A 58 -13.51 -7.14 -9.79
CA LYS A 58 -14.32 -6.01 -10.23
C LYS A 58 -14.92 -6.30 -11.59
N SER A 59 -16.25 -6.29 -11.70
CA SER A 59 -16.93 -6.38 -13.00
C SER A 59 -16.75 -5.09 -13.79
N THR A 60 -16.41 -5.24 -15.09
CA THR A 60 -16.35 -4.12 -16.06
C THR A 60 -17.59 -4.07 -16.94
N SER A 61 -18.53 -5.03 -16.80
CA SER A 61 -19.77 -5.05 -17.58
C SER A 61 -20.71 -3.92 -17.15
N GLN A 62 -21.21 -3.16 -18.10
CA GLN A 62 -22.23 -2.12 -17.88
C GLN A 62 -23.52 -2.66 -17.28
N ARG A 63 -23.86 -3.94 -17.54
CA ARG A 63 -25.06 -4.61 -17.01
C ARG A 63 -25.00 -4.87 -15.50
N THR A 64 -23.82 -5.01 -14.94
CA THR A 64 -23.61 -5.32 -13.51
C THR A 64 -23.22 -4.10 -12.69
N ASN A 65 -23.28 -2.90 -13.28
CA ASN A 65 -23.03 -1.62 -12.64
C ASN A 65 -21.71 -1.56 -11.83
N GLY A 66 -20.68 -2.24 -12.32
CA GLY A 66 -19.36 -2.26 -11.71
C GLY A 66 -19.27 -3.00 -10.38
N ASN A 67 -20.13 -3.99 -10.13
CA ASN A 67 -20.11 -4.77 -8.90
C ASN A 67 -18.73 -5.33 -8.59
N THR A 68 -18.30 -5.09 -7.37
CA THR A 68 -17.06 -5.61 -6.82
C THR A 68 -17.36 -6.77 -5.89
N ARG A 69 -16.74 -7.93 -6.14
CA ARG A 69 -16.80 -9.10 -5.26
C ARG A 69 -15.48 -9.25 -4.53
N ASN A 70 -15.53 -9.27 -3.22
CA ASN A 70 -14.39 -9.50 -2.34
C ASN A 70 -14.45 -10.93 -1.79
N ASN A 71 -13.51 -11.78 -2.21
CA ASN A 71 -13.32 -13.11 -1.65
C ASN A 71 -12.15 -13.04 -0.66
N ARG A 72 -12.46 -12.99 0.63
CA ARG A 72 -11.45 -12.96 1.69
C ARG A 72 -10.90 -14.37 1.87
N ILE A 73 -9.62 -14.55 1.52
CA ILE A 73 -8.91 -15.82 1.71
C ILE A 73 -8.50 -15.95 3.18
N ILE A 74 -8.04 -14.85 3.75
CA ILE A 74 -7.78 -14.70 5.18
C ILE A 74 -8.48 -13.42 5.64
N LYS A 75 -9.06 -13.44 6.85
CA LYS A 75 -9.74 -12.29 7.44
C LYS A 75 -9.30 -12.10 8.89
N GLY A 76 -8.63 -10.98 9.16
CA GLY A 76 -8.25 -10.57 10.52
C GLY A 76 -7.39 -11.60 11.23
N ALA A 77 -6.50 -12.30 10.52
CA ALA A 77 -5.57 -13.22 11.15
C ALA A 77 -4.48 -12.45 11.89
N GLU A 78 -4.30 -12.75 13.15
CA GLU A 78 -3.24 -12.17 13.98
C GLU A 78 -1.89 -12.80 13.64
N ILE A 79 -0.84 -11.98 13.64
CA ILE A 79 0.53 -12.43 13.42
C ILE A 79 1.33 -12.13 14.68
N PRO A 80 1.77 -13.17 15.42
CA PRO A 80 2.57 -13.00 16.63
C PRO A 80 3.88 -12.25 16.37
N PRO A 81 4.52 -11.68 17.42
CA PRO A 81 5.82 -11.03 17.29
C PRO A 81 6.88 -11.96 16.71
N ASN A 82 7.69 -11.46 15.77
CA ASN A 82 8.76 -12.20 15.10
C ASN A 82 8.30 -13.45 14.34
N ASP A 83 7.01 -13.51 13.96
CA ASP A 83 6.43 -14.62 13.23
C ASP A 83 5.94 -14.18 11.85
N SER A 84 5.53 -15.14 11.04
CA SER A 84 5.02 -14.90 9.70
C SER A 84 3.87 -15.84 9.37
N LEU A 85 2.93 -15.34 8.57
CA LEU A 85 1.77 -16.08 8.10
C LEU A 85 1.90 -16.35 6.60
N ILE A 86 2.01 -17.62 6.21
CA ILE A 86 1.88 -18.03 4.82
C ILE A 86 0.40 -18.02 4.46
N ILE A 87 0.05 -17.18 3.48
CA ILE A 87 -1.33 -16.99 3.03
C ILE A 87 -1.63 -17.89 1.83
N ILE A 88 -0.69 -17.94 0.89
CA ILE A 88 -0.77 -18.78 -0.30
C ILE A 88 0.49 -19.64 -0.36
N ASP A 89 0.27 -20.93 -0.38
CA ASP A 89 1.26 -21.96 -0.70
C ASP A 89 0.62 -22.88 -1.75
N GLY A 90 0.70 -22.44 -3.00
CA GLY A 90 0.00 -23.16 -4.08
C GLY A 90 -0.33 -22.26 -5.27
N ARG A 91 -1.61 -22.16 -5.61
CA ARG A 91 -2.06 -21.45 -6.82
C ARG A 91 -3.32 -20.63 -6.57
N LEU A 92 -3.23 -19.31 -6.73
CA LEU A 92 -4.38 -18.42 -6.87
C LEU A 92 -4.31 -17.80 -8.27
N VAL A 93 -5.30 -18.08 -9.10
CA VAL A 93 -5.38 -17.55 -10.46
C VAL A 93 -6.08 -16.21 -10.45
N LEU A 94 -5.46 -15.22 -11.10
CA LEU A 94 -5.99 -13.88 -11.31
C LEU A 94 -6.09 -13.62 -12.81
N GLU A 95 -7.22 -13.06 -13.24
CA GLU A 95 -7.50 -12.82 -14.65
C GLU A 95 -7.96 -11.39 -14.89
N ARG A 96 -7.64 -10.87 -16.07
CA ARG A 96 -8.25 -9.68 -16.61
C ARG A 96 -8.89 -9.99 -17.95
N THR A 97 -10.20 -10.05 -17.93
CA THR A 97 -11.04 -10.28 -19.11
C THR A 97 -11.73 -8.97 -19.52
N ALA A 98 -12.44 -9.02 -20.66
CA ALA A 98 -13.28 -7.89 -21.09
C ALA A 98 -14.38 -7.51 -20.09
N VAL A 99 -14.76 -8.43 -19.19
CA VAL A 99 -15.89 -8.27 -18.26
C VAL A 99 -15.50 -8.26 -16.79
N ALA A 100 -14.24 -8.55 -16.46
CA ALA A 100 -13.77 -8.61 -15.07
C ALA A 100 -12.29 -8.32 -14.93
N ILE A 101 -11.91 -7.69 -13.81
CA ILE A 101 -10.53 -7.41 -13.41
C ILE A 101 -10.32 -7.99 -12.03
N ASP A 102 -9.33 -8.88 -11.92
CA ASP A 102 -8.91 -9.45 -10.64
C ASP A 102 -7.72 -8.68 -10.06
N SER A 103 -7.74 -8.51 -8.74
CA SER A 103 -6.65 -7.88 -7.99
C SER A 103 -6.46 -8.56 -6.63
N ILE A 104 -5.27 -8.37 -6.08
CA ILE A 104 -4.94 -8.72 -4.70
C ILE A 104 -5.03 -7.44 -3.87
N VAL A 105 -5.77 -7.53 -2.78
CA VAL A 105 -5.89 -6.47 -1.78
C VAL A 105 -5.46 -7.01 -0.44
N ILE A 106 -4.60 -6.26 0.24
CA ILE A 106 -4.20 -6.51 1.62
C ILE A 106 -4.71 -5.38 2.50
N GLU A 107 -5.12 -5.71 3.70
CA GLU A 107 -5.54 -4.76 4.72
C GLU A 107 -4.89 -5.15 6.04
N GLY A 108 -4.14 -4.23 6.62
CA GLY A 108 -3.52 -4.40 7.92
C GLY A 108 -4.26 -3.61 9.00
N THR A 109 -4.42 -4.22 10.18
CA THR A 109 -4.82 -3.51 11.39
C THR A 109 -3.70 -3.64 12.41
N GLN A 110 -3.21 -2.50 12.87
CA GLN A 110 -2.06 -2.42 13.77
C GLN A 110 -2.27 -1.34 14.82
N SER A 111 -1.51 -1.39 15.91
CA SER A 111 -1.56 -0.36 16.95
C SER A 111 -0.80 0.91 16.51
N GLY A 112 -1.12 2.05 17.11
CA GLY A 112 -0.41 3.30 16.88
C GLY A 112 -0.77 4.02 15.57
N ILE A 113 -1.87 3.63 14.91
CA ILE A 113 -2.38 4.34 13.73
C ILE A 113 -3.00 5.66 14.17
N VAL A 114 -2.62 6.75 13.51
CA VAL A 114 -3.18 8.09 13.72
C VAL A 114 -3.58 8.72 12.39
N ALA A 115 -4.63 9.56 12.43
CA ALA A 115 -5.06 10.30 11.25
C ALA A 115 -4.12 11.48 10.98
N ILE A 116 -3.85 11.74 9.70
CA ILE A 116 -3.08 12.89 9.25
C ILE A 116 -4.03 14.07 9.10
N SER A 117 -3.68 15.22 9.68
CA SER A 117 -4.43 16.46 9.56
C SER A 117 -3.93 17.36 8.45
N THR A 118 -2.59 17.40 8.26
CA THR A 118 -1.95 18.12 7.16
C THR A 118 -0.66 17.41 6.73
N CYS A 119 -0.28 17.63 5.48
CA CYS A 119 0.97 17.13 4.94
C CYS A 119 1.55 18.16 3.97
N GLN A 120 2.81 18.57 4.19
CA GLN A 120 3.54 19.49 3.32
C GLN A 120 4.68 18.75 2.65
N TYR A 121 4.80 18.91 1.35
CA TYR A 121 5.83 18.26 0.55
C TYR A 121 6.64 19.31 -0.24
N THR A 122 7.95 19.13 -0.28
CA THR A 122 8.88 19.96 -1.05
C THR A 122 9.46 19.13 -2.20
N ASP A 123 9.08 19.43 -3.42
CA ASP A 123 9.39 18.68 -4.64
C ASP A 123 10.90 18.61 -4.97
N THR A 124 11.67 19.65 -4.59
CA THR A 124 13.10 19.75 -4.85
C THR A 124 13.98 18.97 -3.89
N THR A 125 13.49 18.68 -2.69
CA THR A 125 14.25 17.99 -1.63
C THR A 125 13.64 16.66 -1.21
N GLY A 126 12.36 16.43 -1.52
CA GLY A 126 11.60 15.27 -1.05
C GLY A 126 11.14 15.38 0.41
N ILE A 127 11.52 16.46 1.10
CA ILE A 127 11.15 16.67 2.50
C ILE A 127 9.64 16.74 2.63
N THR A 128 9.12 15.93 3.54
CA THR A 128 7.70 15.80 3.80
C THR A 128 7.45 16.03 5.29
N THR A 129 6.74 17.11 5.61
CA THR A 129 6.32 17.43 6.98
C THR A 129 4.89 16.97 7.19
N VAL A 130 4.70 16.02 8.10
CA VAL A 130 3.40 15.40 8.39
C VAL A 130 2.92 15.87 9.76
N THR A 131 1.68 16.38 9.83
CA THR A 131 1.02 16.72 11.10
C THR A 131 -0.19 15.81 11.31
N THR A 132 -0.24 15.16 12.45
CA THR A 132 -1.32 14.25 12.85
C THR A 132 -2.41 14.96 13.66
N SER A 133 -3.60 14.38 13.72
CA SER A 133 -4.74 14.92 14.47
C SER A 133 -4.53 14.86 15.99
N VAL A 134 -3.82 13.84 16.45
CA VAL A 134 -3.47 13.61 17.87
C VAL A 134 -1.96 13.33 17.98
N PRO A 135 -1.35 13.37 19.17
CA PRO A 135 0.06 12.97 19.34
C PRO A 135 0.34 11.57 18.80
N HIS A 136 1.44 11.41 18.07
CA HIS A 136 1.75 10.18 17.33
C HIS A 136 2.67 9.19 18.07
N ASN A 137 3.36 9.60 19.13
CA ASN A 137 4.29 8.78 19.91
C ASN A 137 5.47 8.15 19.13
N PHE A 138 5.74 8.60 17.92
CA PHE A 138 6.91 8.16 17.14
C PHE A 138 8.18 8.86 17.61
N ASN A 139 9.33 8.23 17.34
CA ASN A 139 10.66 8.78 17.56
C ASN A 139 11.37 9.03 16.22
N ALA A 140 12.41 9.85 16.22
CA ALA A 140 13.32 9.93 15.09
C ALA A 140 14.02 8.56 14.91
N GLY A 141 14.11 8.10 13.68
CA GLY A 141 14.60 6.78 13.32
C GLY A 141 13.54 5.69 13.24
N ASP A 142 12.31 5.92 13.73
CA ASP A 142 11.22 4.96 13.54
C ASP A 142 10.82 4.87 12.07
N GLU A 143 10.43 3.68 11.62
CA GLU A 143 9.82 3.47 10.31
C GLU A 143 8.30 3.52 10.40
N VAL A 144 7.70 4.27 9.49
CA VAL A 144 6.25 4.45 9.39
C VAL A 144 5.76 4.15 7.98
N THR A 145 4.49 3.79 7.89
CA THR A 145 3.78 3.67 6.62
C THR A 145 2.63 4.66 6.58
N MET A 146 2.36 5.19 5.39
CA MET A 146 1.28 6.16 5.17
C MET A 146 0.34 5.67 4.08
N SER A 147 -0.96 5.93 4.22
CA SER A 147 -1.96 5.58 3.23
C SER A 147 -3.11 6.57 3.19
N GLY A 148 -3.89 6.56 2.11
CA GLY A 148 -5.11 7.35 1.98
C GLY A 148 -4.92 8.86 1.94
N LEU A 149 -3.70 9.37 1.74
CA LEU A 149 -3.45 10.78 1.49
C LEU A 149 -3.90 11.15 0.08
N ALA A 150 -4.64 12.22 -0.05
CA ALA A 150 -4.99 12.80 -1.34
C ALA A 150 -4.13 14.03 -1.63
N PHE A 151 -3.43 14.01 -2.76
CA PHE A 151 -2.63 15.13 -3.26
C PHE A 151 -3.12 15.55 -4.64
N THR A 152 -3.08 16.84 -4.93
CA THR A 152 -3.12 17.35 -6.30
C THR A 152 -1.70 17.45 -6.81
N CYS A 153 -1.38 16.68 -7.84
CA CYS A 153 -0.06 16.64 -8.46
C CYS A 153 -0.14 17.36 -9.81
N ALA A 154 0.55 18.48 -9.94
CA ALA A 154 0.58 19.22 -11.20
C ALA A 154 1.53 18.52 -12.18
N SER A 155 0.95 17.95 -13.23
CA SER A 155 1.69 17.49 -14.40
C SER A 155 1.32 18.39 -15.58
N GLY A 156 2.19 19.33 -15.94
CA GLY A 156 1.89 20.34 -16.95
C GLY A 156 0.79 21.32 -16.50
N ASN A 157 -0.16 21.64 -17.37
CA ASN A 157 -1.23 22.62 -17.11
C ASN A 157 -2.45 22.08 -16.34
N TYR A 158 -2.43 20.80 -15.91
CA TYR A 158 -3.59 20.17 -15.28
C TYR A 158 -3.16 19.52 -13.96
N GLY A 159 -3.80 19.94 -12.87
CA GLY A 159 -3.69 19.27 -11.57
C GLY A 159 -4.48 17.95 -11.59
N ILE A 160 -3.85 16.86 -11.21
CA ILE A 160 -4.48 15.54 -11.06
C ILE A 160 -4.49 15.18 -9.59
N THR A 161 -5.69 14.95 -9.01
CA THR A 161 -5.79 14.42 -7.66
C THR A 161 -5.43 12.93 -7.65
N THR A 162 -4.50 12.53 -6.80
CA THR A 162 -4.05 11.14 -6.65
C THR A 162 -3.98 10.74 -5.19
N THR A 163 -4.15 9.44 -4.92
CA THR A 163 -3.96 8.81 -3.60
C THR A 163 -2.75 7.88 -3.57
N ILE A 164 -1.93 7.90 -4.63
CA ILE A 164 -0.73 7.05 -4.75
C ILE A 164 0.58 7.78 -4.38
N PHE A 165 0.49 9.03 -3.95
CA PHE A 165 1.63 9.82 -3.46
C PHE A 165 1.33 10.34 -2.03
N PRO A 166 2.30 10.26 -1.07
CA PRO A 166 3.44 9.35 -1.11
C PRO A 166 2.98 7.90 -1.29
N SER A 167 3.83 7.05 -1.86
CA SER A 167 3.43 5.67 -2.18
C SER A 167 3.03 4.90 -0.91
N PRO A 168 1.83 4.32 -0.84
CA PRO A 168 1.45 3.45 0.28
C PRO A 168 2.20 2.11 0.28
N GLN A 169 2.98 1.83 -0.77
CA GLN A 169 3.80 0.63 -0.91
C GLN A 169 5.26 0.85 -0.47
N GLN A 170 5.51 1.90 0.32
CA GLN A 170 6.82 2.23 0.87
C GLN A 170 6.71 2.53 2.35
N SER A 171 7.75 2.19 3.10
CA SER A 171 7.98 2.71 4.44
C SER A 171 8.82 4.00 4.37
N PHE A 172 8.72 4.81 5.40
CA PHE A 172 9.43 6.07 5.51
C PHE A 172 10.09 6.15 6.88
N THR A 173 11.38 6.41 6.91
CA THR A 173 12.08 6.69 8.17
C THR A 173 11.76 8.11 8.63
N ILE A 174 11.49 8.30 9.90
CA ILE A 174 11.29 9.60 10.51
C ILE A 174 12.65 10.26 10.73
N ASP A 175 12.91 11.35 10.02
CA ASP A 175 14.17 12.10 10.14
C ASP A 175 14.22 12.91 11.45
N SER A 176 13.11 13.53 11.83
CA SER A 176 13.01 14.34 13.04
C SER A 176 11.57 14.54 13.51
N ILE A 177 11.44 14.91 14.78
CA ILE A 177 10.16 15.24 15.43
C ILE A 177 10.16 16.72 15.79
N ILE A 178 9.07 17.42 15.47
CA ILE A 178 8.90 18.82 15.84
C ILE A 178 8.14 18.90 17.15
N GLY A 179 8.83 19.19 18.23
CA GLY A 179 8.31 19.21 19.60
C GLY A 179 8.84 18.06 20.45
N SER A 180 8.15 17.73 21.52
CA SER A 180 8.57 16.65 22.45
C SER A 180 7.88 15.33 22.12
N VAL A 181 8.62 14.24 22.18
CA VAL A 181 8.07 12.87 22.07
C VAL A 181 6.92 12.69 23.07
N GLY A 182 5.87 12.01 22.64
CA GLY A 182 4.65 11.77 23.43
C GLY A 182 3.61 12.89 23.39
N THR A 183 3.99 14.12 23.01
CA THR A 183 3.06 15.24 22.83
C THR A 183 3.09 15.83 21.44
N SER A 184 4.12 15.54 20.66
CA SER A 184 4.27 16.01 19.29
C SER A 184 3.18 15.44 18.38
N LYS A 185 2.72 16.29 17.48
CA LYS A 185 1.83 15.93 16.37
C LYS A 185 2.53 16.03 15.03
N THR A 186 3.79 16.48 14.99
CA THR A 186 4.46 16.77 13.72
C THR A 186 5.82 16.09 13.65
N PHE A 187 6.04 15.42 12.54
CA PHE A 187 7.31 14.79 12.20
C PHE A 187 7.72 15.13 10.76
N VAL A 188 8.98 14.93 10.46
CA VAL A 188 9.60 15.12 9.15
C VAL A 188 10.12 13.80 8.64
N THR A 189 9.87 13.52 7.38
CA THR A 189 10.38 12.36 6.65
C THR A 189 10.75 12.76 5.22
N ASN A 190 11.29 11.85 4.44
CA ASN A 190 11.62 12.09 3.04
C ASN A 190 10.84 11.12 2.13
N ALA A 191 9.95 11.66 1.30
CA ALA A 191 9.16 10.89 0.34
C ALA A 191 9.82 10.79 -1.05
N GLY A 192 11.08 11.24 -1.18
CA GLY A 192 11.80 11.27 -2.44
C GLY A 192 11.52 12.54 -3.25
N ILE A 193 12.43 12.85 -4.15
CA ILE A 193 12.37 14.05 -5.00
C ILE A 193 11.45 13.77 -6.20
N SER A 194 10.53 14.68 -6.47
CA SER A 194 9.72 14.66 -7.70
C SER A 194 9.98 15.92 -8.54
N SER A 195 11.22 16.07 -9.03
CA SER A 195 11.73 17.29 -9.68
C SER A 195 10.72 17.95 -10.62
N GLY A 196 10.30 19.17 -10.24
CA GLY A 196 9.42 20.00 -11.06
C GLY A 196 7.94 19.59 -11.07
N ILE A 197 7.53 18.62 -10.23
CA ILE A 197 6.13 18.25 -10.07
C ILE A 197 5.71 18.56 -8.64
N PRO A 198 5.11 19.72 -8.37
CA PRO A 198 4.60 20.03 -7.04
C PRO A 198 3.42 19.12 -6.69
N HIS A 199 3.43 18.63 -5.45
CA HIS A 199 2.33 17.89 -4.88
C HIS A 199 1.74 18.69 -3.72
N THR A 200 0.48 19.06 -3.83
CA THR A 200 -0.24 19.82 -2.80
C THR A 200 -1.23 18.91 -2.08
N TYR A 201 -1.10 18.81 -0.77
CA TYR A 201 -2.01 18.03 0.05
C TYR A 201 -3.43 18.60 -0.02
N VAL A 202 -4.39 17.71 -0.20
CA VAL A 202 -5.82 18.02 -0.27
C VAL A 202 -6.53 17.57 1.00
N SER A 203 -6.40 16.29 1.35
CA SER A 203 -7.13 15.73 2.49
C SER A 203 -6.71 14.30 2.80
N GLY A 204 -7.19 13.81 3.95
CA GLY A 204 -7.15 12.41 4.34
C GLY A 204 -5.78 11.94 4.83
N GLY A 205 -5.66 10.65 4.97
CA GLY A 205 -4.43 9.96 5.33
C GLY A 205 -4.42 9.40 6.74
N LEU A 206 -3.79 8.25 6.81
CA LEU A 206 -3.44 7.54 8.03
C LEU A 206 -1.93 7.32 8.03
N VAL A 207 -1.31 7.38 9.20
CA VAL A 207 0.06 6.96 9.43
C VAL A 207 0.11 6.00 10.59
N GLY A 208 0.93 4.98 10.48
CA GLY A 208 1.18 4.01 11.54
C GLY A 208 2.63 3.52 11.51
N PRO A 209 3.13 2.96 12.62
CA PRO A 209 4.45 2.35 12.64
C PRO A 209 4.50 1.17 11.64
N LEU A 210 5.66 0.91 11.05
CA LEU A 210 5.85 -0.31 10.25
C LEU A 210 5.76 -1.53 11.17
N GLN A 211 4.72 -2.36 11.02
CA GLN A 211 4.55 -3.58 11.81
C GLN A 211 4.47 -4.83 10.93
N MET A 212 4.12 -4.70 9.67
CA MET A 212 3.98 -5.85 8.78
C MET A 212 4.60 -5.58 7.41
N GLU A 213 5.20 -6.63 6.85
CA GLU A 213 5.65 -6.67 5.47
C GLU A 213 5.01 -7.82 4.72
N PHE A 214 4.58 -7.56 3.51
CA PHE A 214 3.99 -8.53 2.61
C PHE A 214 4.94 -8.85 1.46
N ILE A 215 5.07 -10.13 1.15
CA ILE A 215 5.78 -10.60 -0.04
C ILE A 215 4.95 -11.62 -0.80
N CYS A 216 4.94 -11.53 -2.14
CA CYS A 216 4.37 -12.57 -2.97
C CYS A 216 5.16 -12.79 -4.25
N SER A 217 5.08 -14.01 -4.77
CA SER A 217 5.66 -14.41 -6.06
C SER A 217 4.54 -14.71 -7.03
N ILE A 218 4.60 -14.09 -8.20
CA ILE A 218 3.57 -14.16 -9.24
C ILE A 218 4.19 -14.59 -10.56
N LEU A 219 3.55 -15.52 -11.25
CA LEU A 219 3.83 -15.85 -12.64
C LEU A 219 2.75 -15.20 -13.51
N GLU A 220 3.13 -14.23 -14.33
CA GLU A 220 2.29 -13.66 -15.37
C GLU A 220 2.47 -14.42 -16.69
N ASN A 221 1.36 -14.71 -17.34
CA ASN A 221 1.31 -15.25 -18.69
C ASN A 221 0.52 -14.27 -19.57
N SER A 222 1.20 -13.61 -20.51
CA SER A 222 0.56 -12.73 -21.47
C SER A 222 0.29 -13.48 -22.77
N THR A 223 -0.97 -13.45 -23.22
CA THR A 223 -1.38 -13.87 -24.56
C THR A 223 -1.53 -12.61 -25.42
N THR A 224 -0.45 -12.13 -25.98
CA THR A 224 -0.51 -11.05 -27.01
C THR A 224 -0.38 -11.66 -28.38
#